data_5faddad4d22ab3d6db902639eaf33fe9
#
_entry.id   5faddad4d22ab3d6db902639eaf33fe9
#
_cell.length_a   1.000
_cell.length_b   1.000
_cell.length_c   1.000
_cell.angle_alpha   90.00
_cell.angle_beta   90.00
_cell.angle_gamma   90.00
#
_symmetry.space_group_name_H-M   'P 1'
#
loop_
_entity.id
_entity.type
_entity.pdbx_description
1 polymer ?
#
loop_
_entity_poly.entity_id
_entity_poly.type
_entity_poly.pdbx_seq_one_letter_code
_entity_poly.pdbx_strand_id
1 'polypeptide(L)'
;MEQTQKPGQTVIFNGVPRSGKSSVVTAIQETFDGLWMNLGVDTFMQATPERYLPGIGLRPEGELQDIELFVPVLYRAMYESIAAHSRLGLNVVVDVGHHDAYAIGRAILFDCAKRLSGLPVLFAGVRCPIEIVMERRRNTGRMPESSVDSPVPPPVRLWQHEVHIPGIYDLEIDTSTSSPSECVPMIRQHLEYAPAPSASERLATMTSQQDRAEQ
;
A
#
# COMPACT_ATOMS: atom_id res chain seq x y z
N MET A 1 9.06 -34.01 14.11
CA MET A 1 8.72 -33.61 12.73
C MET A 1 8.00 -32.29 12.87
N GLU A 2 8.67 -31.18 12.58
CA GLU A 2 7.99 -29.88 12.45
C GLU A 2 7.03 -30.02 11.27
N GLN A 3 5.73 -29.90 11.51
CA GLN A 3 4.77 -29.71 10.45
C GLN A 3 5.14 -28.37 9.79
N THR A 4 5.61 -28.41 8.56
CA THR A 4 5.79 -27.18 7.76
C THR A 4 4.42 -26.53 7.60
N GLN A 5 4.14 -25.55 8.45
CA GLN A 5 2.91 -24.78 8.42
C GLN A 5 2.82 -24.07 7.08
N LYS A 6 1.69 -24.20 6.38
CA LYS A 6 1.46 -23.48 5.12
C LYS A 6 1.46 -21.97 5.41
N PRO A 7 2.21 -21.15 4.65
CA PRO A 7 2.15 -19.70 4.80
C PRO A 7 0.73 -19.16 4.67
N GLY A 8 0.39 -18.17 5.50
CA GLY A 8 -0.86 -17.43 5.41
C GLY A 8 -0.90 -16.54 4.16
N GLN A 9 -2.08 -16.30 3.64
CA GLN A 9 -2.30 -15.41 2.50
C GLN A 9 -2.02 -13.95 2.88
N THR A 10 -1.49 -13.18 1.94
CA THR A 10 -1.24 -11.76 2.11
C THR A 10 -1.94 -10.96 1.01
N VAL A 11 -2.71 -9.94 1.39
CA VAL A 11 -3.34 -9.00 0.45
C VAL A 11 -2.78 -7.61 0.71
N ILE A 12 -2.21 -6.98 -0.31
CA ILE A 12 -1.64 -5.63 -0.21
C ILE A 12 -2.39 -4.71 -1.17
N PHE A 13 -3.02 -3.68 -0.62
CA PHE A 13 -3.69 -2.62 -1.38
C PHE A 13 -2.78 -1.41 -1.52
N ASN A 14 -2.43 -1.05 -2.76
CA ASN A 14 -1.67 0.16 -3.07
C ASN A 14 -2.57 1.21 -3.70
N GLY A 15 -2.50 2.43 -3.22
CA GLY A 15 -3.30 3.55 -3.74
C GLY A 15 -3.15 4.81 -2.90
N VAL A 16 -3.66 5.93 -3.41
CA VAL A 16 -3.59 7.21 -2.70
C VAL A 16 -4.37 7.19 -1.38
N PRO A 17 -4.01 8.04 -0.41
CA PRO A 17 -4.84 8.26 0.76
C PRO A 17 -6.26 8.68 0.36
N ARG A 18 -7.26 8.14 1.07
CA ARG A 18 -8.70 8.35 0.80
C ARG A 18 -9.22 7.66 -0.47
N SER A 19 -8.44 6.78 -1.10
CA SER A 19 -8.97 5.93 -2.17
C SER A 19 -9.90 4.80 -1.69
N GLY A 20 -10.16 4.65 -0.39
CA GLY A 20 -11.08 3.63 0.13
C GLY A 20 -10.43 2.31 0.55
N LYS A 21 -9.10 2.19 0.50
CA LYS A 21 -8.37 0.97 0.89
C LYS A 21 -8.75 0.43 2.26
N SER A 22 -8.72 1.28 3.28
CA SER A 22 -9.00 0.87 4.68
C SER A 22 -10.41 0.32 4.85
N SER A 23 -11.40 0.80 4.07
CA SER A 23 -12.75 0.24 4.08
C SER A 23 -12.79 -1.17 3.49
N VAL A 24 -12.00 -1.43 2.43
CA VAL A 24 -11.86 -2.78 1.86
C VAL A 24 -11.11 -3.71 2.82
N VAL A 25 -10.06 -3.20 3.50
CA VAL A 25 -9.35 -3.94 4.57
C VAL A 25 -10.33 -4.39 5.67
N THR A 26 -11.17 -3.46 6.17
CA THR A 26 -12.19 -3.77 7.17
C THR A 26 -13.16 -4.84 6.67
N ALA A 27 -13.65 -4.71 5.43
CA ALA A 27 -14.57 -5.69 4.83
C ALA A 27 -13.94 -7.10 4.73
N ILE A 28 -12.64 -7.21 4.44
CA ILE A 28 -11.93 -8.49 4.48
C ILE A 28 -11.90 -9.06 5.89
N GLN A 29 -11.52 -8.24 6.89
CA GLN A 29 -11.44 -8.69 8.28
C GLN A 29 -12.79 -9.15 8.84
N GLU A 30 -13.90 -8.58 8.36
CA GLU A 30 -15.27 -8.91 8.79
C GLU A 30 -15.85 -10.12 8.06
N THR A 31 -15.38 -10.43 6.85
CA THR A 31 -16.08 -11.39 5.98
C THR A 31 -15.27 -12.59 5.52
N PHE A 32 -13.95 -12.55 5.66
CA PHE A 32 -13.09 -13.67 5.29
C PHE A 32 -12.91 -14.62 6.48
N ASP A 33 -12.89 -15.91 6.19
CA ASP A 33 -12.61 -16.92 7.20
C ASP A 33 -11.16 -16.83 7.71
N GLY A 34 -10.98 -17.15 8.98
CA GLY A 34 -9.68 -17.18 9.64
C GLY A 34 -9.24 -15.81 10.18
N LEU A 35 -8.02 -15.76 10.69
CA LEU A 35 -7.46 -14.57 11.29
C LEU A 35 -6.75 -13.74 10.22
N TRP A 36 -7.22 -12.52 9.99
CA TRP A 36 -6.63 -11.53 9.09
C TRP A 36 -6.07 -10.36 9.89
N MET A 37 -4.74 -10.28 9.98
CA MET A 37 -4.03 -9.19 10.66
C MET A 37 -3.93 -7.97 9.76
N ASN A 38 -4.37 -6.80 10.25
CA ASN A 38 -4.12 -5.54 9.56
C ASN A 38 -2.75 -4.98 9.96
N LEU A 39 -1.79 -5.03 9.04
CA LEU A 39 -0.44 -4.52 9.19
C LEU A 39 -0.14 -3.37 8.21
N GLY A 40 -1.14 -2.54 7.92
CA GLY A 40 -1.02 -1.38 7.05
C GLY A 40 -0.17 -0.25 7.62
N VAL A 41 0.08 0.77 6.79
CA VAL A 41 0.92 1.93 7.15
C VAL A 41 0.45 2.62 8.43
N ASP A 42 -0.86 2.78 8.60
CA ASP A 42 -1.41 3.47 9.78
C ASP A 42 -1.06 2.75 11.09
N THR A 43 -1.02 1.41 11.10
CA THR A 43 -0.61 0.61 12.26
C THR A 43 0.85 0.89 12.65
N PHE A 44 1.73 0.95 11.67
CA PHE A 44 3.14 1.26 11.90
C PHE A 44 3.37 2.73 12.28
N MET A 45 2.60 3.65 11.69
CA MET A 45 2.64 5.06 12.08
C MET A 45 2.21 5.27 13.54
N GLN A 46 1.19 4.57 14.02
CA GLN A 46 0.77 4.63 15.43
C GLN A 46 1.86 4.13 16.40
N ALA A 47 2.67 3.16 15.97
CA ALA A 47 3.80 2.66 16.74
C ALA A 47 5.06 3.56 16.67
N THR A 48 5.09 4.53 15.75
CA THR A 48 6.23 5.41 15.52
C THR A 48 6.06 6.72 16.33
N PRO A 49 7.07 7.15 17.10
CA PRO A 49 7.01 8.44 17.79
C PRO A 49 6.74 9.60 16.83
N GLU A 50 5.88 10.54 17.22
CA GLU A 50 5.40 11.63 16.36
C GLU A 50 6.52 12.41 15.66
N ARG A 51 7.61 12.67 16.37
CA ARG A 51 8.79 13.37 15.84
C ARG A 51 9.50 12.67 14.68
N TYR A 52 9.24 11.35 14.49
CA TYR A 52 9.81 10.53 13.41
C TYR A 52 8.77 10.11 12.38
N LEU A 53 7.52 10.59 12.52
CA LEU A 53 6.50 10.32 11.52
C LEU A 53 6.89 11.01 10.21
N PRO A 54 7.25 10.26 9.17
CA PRO A 54 7.40 10.84 7.86
C PRO A 54 6.05 11.43 7.47
N GLY A 55 6.06 12.65 7.00
CA GLY A 55 4.88 13.25 6.39
C GLY A 55 4.55 12.52 5.09
N ILE A 56 4.07 11.28 5.18
CA ILE A 56 3.80 10.46 4.02
C ILE A 56 2.79 11.21 3.14
N GLY A 57 3.32 11.82 2.09
CA GLY A 57 2.60 12.30 0.92
C GLY A 57 1.84 13.60 1.00
N LEU A 58 1.77 14.32 2.11
CA LEU A 58 0.98 15.55 2.17
C LEU A 58 1.64 16.69 2.97
N ARG A 59 2.87 16.55 3.36
CA ARG A 59 3.62 17.68 3.90
C ARG A 59 4.17 18.52 2.75
N PRO A 60 4.19 19.86 2.89
CA PRO A 60 4.85 20.72 1.92
C PRO A 60 6.27 20.24 1.64
N GLU A 61 6.70 20.38 0.41
CA GLU A 61 8.04 20.03 -0.04
C GLU A 61 9.10 20.55 0.94
N GLY A 62 9.97 19.67 1.41
CA GLY A 62 11.22 20.04 2.07
C GLY A 62 11.20 20.26 3.56
N GLU A 63 10.06 20.20 4.26
CA GLU A 63 10.05 20.50 5.70
C GLU A 63 10.71 19.42 6.58
N LEU A 64 10.87 18.18 6.08
CA LEU A 64 11.41 17.08 6.88
C LEU A 64 12.31 16.13 6.06
N GLN A 65 13.24 16.64 5.28
CA GLN A 65 14.19 15.82 4.49
C GLN A 65 14.95 14.81 5.36
N ASP A 66 15.30 15.18 6.60
CA ASP A 66 15.99 14.29 7.54
C ASP A 66 15.11 13.08 7.94
N ILE A 67 13.79 13.25 7.97
CA ILE A 67 12.86 12.16 8.31
C ILE A 67 12.59 11.24 7.12
N GLU A 68 12.67 11.73 5.89
CA GLU A 68 12.55 10.89 4.69
C GLU A 68 13.59 9.77 4.65
N LEU A 69 14.74 9.93 5.31
CA LEU A 69 15.75 8.88 5.43
C LEU A 69 15.23 7.63 6.17
N PHE A 70 14.25 7.79 7.04
CA PHE A 70 13.65 6.68 7.80
C PHE A 70 12.55 5.95 7.02
N VAL A 71 11.98 6.55 5.97
CA VAL A 71 10.89 5.95 5.19
C VAL A 71 11.24 4.55 4.68
N PRO A 72 12.41 4.32 4.01
CA PRO A 72 12.78 2.98 3.58
C PRO A 72 12.93 1.98 4.73
N VAL A 73 13.46 2.43 5.87
CA VAL A 73 13.66 1.58 7.06
C VAL A 73 12.30 1.17 7.65
N LEU A 74 11.35 2.11 7.76
CA LEU A 74 10.00 1.83 8.25
C LEU A 74 9.24 0.88 7.34
N TYR A 75 9.33 1.07 6.02
CA TYR A 75 8.75 0.13 5.06
C TYR A 75 9.40 -1.25 5.15
N ARG A 76 10.71 -1.35 5.27
CA ARG A 76 11.41 -2.63 5.48
C ARG A 76 10.89 -3.34 6.73
N ALA A 77 10.83 -2.65 7.86
CA ALA A 77 10.33 -3.21 9.12
C ALA A 77 8.88 -3.72 8.99
N MET A 78 8.02 -2.95 8.31
CA MET A 78 6.65 -3.34 8.02
C MET A 78 6.60 -4.62 7.17
N TYR A 79 7.34 -4.69 6.08
CA TYR A 79 7.31 -5.85 5.18
C TYR A 79 7.97 -7.09 5.78
N GLU A 80 9.00 -6.94 6.62
CA GLU A 80 9.53 -8.07 7.44
C GLU A 80 8.46 -8.57 8.42
N SER A 81 7.69 -7.69 9.04
CA SER A 81 6.59 -8.07 9.91
C SER A 81 5.50 -8.83 9.14
N ILE A 82 5.10 -8.34 7.96
CA ILE A 82 4.15 -9.00 7.06
C ILE A 82 4.65 -10.41 6.71
N ALA A 83 5.91 -10.52 6.27
CA ALA A 83 6.53 -11.79 5.93
C ALA A 83 6.57 -12.77 7.11
N ALA A 84 6.91 -12.29 8.30
CA ALA A 84 6.95 -13.11 9.52
C ALA A 84 5.57 -13.67 9.87
N HIS A 85 4.51 -12.84 9.82
CA HIS A 85 3.14 -13.28 10.08
C HIS A 85 2.68 -14.32 9.05
N SER A 86 2.92 -14.07 7.75
CA SER A 86 2.57 -15.03 6.70
C SER A 86 3.31 -16.37 6.89
N ARG A 87 4.62 -16.37 7.17
CA ARG A 87 5.40 -17.59 7.44
C ARG A 87 4.88 -18.38 8.64
N LEU A 88 4.30 -17.71 9.63
CA LEU A 88 3.64 -18.32 10.78
C LEU A 88 2.20 -18.78 10.49
N GLY A 89 1.74 -18.73 9.24
CA GLY A 89 0.42 -19.18 8.83
C GLY A 89 -0.72 -18.19 9.11
N LEU A 90 -0.41 -16.95 9.53
CA LEU A 90 -1.40 -15.89 9.73
C LEU A 90 -1.68 -15.17 8.42
N ASN A 91 -2.96 -14.97 8.11
CA ASN A 91 -3.31 -14.14 6.96
C ASN A 91 -3.09 -12.67 7.30
N VAL A 92 -2.66 -11.90 6.29
CA VAL A 92 -2.33 -10.49 6.45
C VAL A 92 -3.04 -9.66 5.40
N VAL A 93 -3.61 -8.55 5.80
CA VAL A 93 -4.13 -7.51 4.90
C VAL A 93 -3.43 -6.20 5.20
N VAL A 94 -3.07 -5.46 4.14
CA VAL A 94 -2.20 -4.27 4.25
C VAL A 94 -2.72 -3.17 3.33
N ASP A 95 -2.79 -1.95 3.82
CA ASP A 95 -2.98 -0.77 2.97
C ASP A 95 -1.73 0.11 2.96
N VAL A 96 -1.27 0.41 1.75
CA VAL A 96 -0.06 1.20 1.49
C VAL A 96 -0.31 2.27 0.44
N GLY A 97 0.63 3.18 0.27
CA GLY A 97 0.66 4.18 -0.79
C GLY A 97 2.10 4.33 -1.30
N HIS A 98 2.62 3.27 -1.94
CA HIS A 98 3.95 3.31 -2.50
C HIS A 98 4.07 4.33 -3.62
N HIS A 99 5.09 5.16 -3.54
CA HIS A 99 5.57 6.04 -4.60
C HIS A 99 7.08 6.20 -4.46
N ASP A 100 7.73 6.65 -5.51
CA ASP A 100 9.17 6.94 -5.49
C ASP A 100 9.48 8.43 -5.72
N ALA A 101 8.45 9.28 -5.57
CA ALA A 101 8.56 10.73 -5.67
C ALA A 101 9.17 11.37 -4.41
N TYR A 102 10.31 10.87 -4.00
CA TYR A 102 11.16 11.43 -2.94
C TYR A 102 12.28 12.26 -3.57
N ALA A 103 12.91 13.14 -2.78
CA ALA A 103 14.07 13.93 -3.22
C ALA A 103 15.20 13.05 -3.80
N ILE A 104 15.32 11.83 -3.29
CA ILE A 104 16.21 10.78 -3.82
C ILE A 104 15.35 9.54 -4.03
N GLY A 105 15.23 9.06 -5.26
CA GLY A 105 14.51 7.82 -5.58
C GLY A 105 15.07 6.64 -4.78
N ARG A 106 14.19 5.82 -4.20
CA ARG A 106 14.59 4.83 -3.18
C ARG A 106 14.22 3.40 -3.54
N ALA A 107 13.52 3.20 -4.67
CA ALA A 107 13.08 1.87 -5.14
C ALA A 107 12.40 1.03 -4.03
N ILE A 108 11.66 1.68 -3.11
CA ILE A 108 11.11 1.07 -1.89
C ILE A 108 10.20 -0.10 -2.25
N LEU A 109 9.35 0.06 -3.27
CA LEU A 109 8.40 -0.99 -3.69
C LEU A 109 9.11 -2.28 -4.09
N PHE A 110 10.21 -2.20 -4.84
CA PHE A 110 10.96 -3.38 -5.30
C PHE A 110 11.67 -4.08 -4.14
N ASP A 111 12.28 -3.31 -3.23
CA ASP A 111 12.91 -3.85 -2.02
C ASP A 111 11.87 -4.54 -1.11
N CYS A 112 10.68 -3.96 -0.97
CA CYS A 112 9.56 -4.54 -0.24
C CYS A 112 9.08 -5.84 -0.88
N ALA A 113 8.91 -5.88 -2.20
CA ALA A 113 8.49 -7.08 -2.93
C ALA A 113 9.48 -8.24 -2.75
N LYS A 114 10.79 -7.97 -2.81
CA LYS A 114 11.84 -8.98 -2.56
C LYS A 114 11.69 -9.67 -1.20
N ARG A 115 11.24 -8.95 -0.16
CA ARG A 115 11.06 -9.51 1.20
C ARG A 115 9.91 -10.49 1.28
N LEU A 116 8.96 -10.40 0.38
CA LEU A 116 7.80 -11.29 0.28
C LEU A 116 8.00 -12.44 -0.70
N SER A 117 9.19 -12.62 -1.26
CA SER A 117 9.49 -13.68 -2.22
C SER A 117 9.15 -15.06 -1.66
N GLY A 118 8.42 -15.87 -2.46
CA GLY A 118 7.98 -17.21 -2.07
C GLY A 118 6.78 -17.26 -1.13
N LEU A 119 6.17 -16.12 -0.80
CA LEU A 119 4.94 -16.06 -0.01
C LEU A 119 3.72 -15.86 -0.93
N PRO A 120 2.52 -16.33 -0.53
CA PRO A 120 1.29 -16.14 -1.30
C PRO A 120 0.80 -14.70 -1.14
N VAL A 121 1.12 -13.83 -2.12
CA VAL A 121 0.82 -12.41 -2.10
C VAL A 121 -0.09 -12.04 -3.27
N LEU A 122 -1.20 -11.40 -2.98
CA LEU A 122 -2.04 -10.65 -3.92
C LEU A 122 -1.72 -9.16 -3.78
N PHE A 123 -1.15 -8.56 -4.81
CA PHE A 123 -0.88 -7.12 -4.86
C PHE A 123 -1.91 -6.40 -5.71
N ALA A 124 -2.76 -5.60 -5.07
CA ALA A 124 -3.89 -4.94 -5.71
C ALA A 124 -3.71 -3.42 -5.78
N GLY A 125 -3.97 -2.85 -6.95
CA GLY A 125 -4.06 -1.40 -7.16
C GLY A 125 -5.47 -0.90 -6.85
N VAL A 126 -5.58 0.11 -5.97
CA VAL A 126 -6.86 0.74 -5.64
C VAL A 126 -6.94 2.10 -6.31
N ARG A 127 -7.72 2.15 -7.39
CA ARG A 127 -7.99 3.35 -8.18
C ARG A 127 -9.12 4.16 -7.55
N CYS A 128 -9.03 5.46 -7.65
CA CYS A 128 -10.10 6.38 -7.29
C CYS A 128 -9.84 7.73 -8.00
N PRO A 129 -10.79 8.28 -8.76
CA PRO A 129 -10.64 9.60 -9.38
C PRO A 129 -10.30 10.68 -8.35
N ILE A 130 -9.48 11.65 -8.73
CA ILE A 130 -8.97 12.68 -7.83
C ILE A 130 -10.10 13.53 -7.24
N GLU A 131 -11.17 13.73 -7.99
CA GLU A 131 -12.36 14.49 -7.57
C GLU A 131 -13.04 13.79 -6.38
N ILE A 132 -13.20 12.47 -6.44
CA ILE A 132 -13.76 11.65 -5.36
C ILE A 132 -12.82 11.60 -4.15
N VAL A 133 -11.52 11.49 -4.39
CA VAL A 133 -10.51 11.58 -3.32
C VAL A 133 -10.62 12.92 -2.58
N MET A 134 -10.75 14.02 -3.32
CA MET A 134 -10.89 15.36 -2.74
C MET A 134 -12.21 15.54 -1.98
N GLU A 135 -13.31 15.00 -2.49
CA GLU A 135 -14.59 14.99 -1.80
C GLU A 135 -14.49 14.22 -0.46
N ARG A 136 -13.94 13.00 -0.48
CA ARG A 136 -13.73 12.20 0.74
C ARG A 136 -12.81 12.89 1.75
N ARG A 137 -11.83 13.68 1.29
CA ARG A 137 -10.95 14.48 2.16
C ARG A 137 -11.71 15.60 2.87
N ARG A 138 -12.58 16.32 2.15
CA ARG A 138 -13.46 17.35 2.74
C ARG A 138 -14.36 16.75 3.82
N ASN A 139 -15.04 15.66 3.50
CA ASN A 139 -15.99 14.99 4.41
C ASN A 139 -15.34 14.45 5.69
N THR A 140 -14.02 14.30 5.72
CA THR A 140 -13.27 13.80 6.91
C THR A 140 -12.58 14.91 7.71
N GLY A 141 -12.93 16.18 7.47
CA GLY A 141 -12.42 17.33 8.22
C GLY A 141 -10.92 17.63 8.02
N ARG A 142 -10.26 16.99 7.04
CA ARG A 142 -8.84 17.22 6.72
C ARG A 142 -8.60 18.38 5.75
N MET A 143 -9.68 19.04 5.31
CA MET A 143 -9.64 20.30 4.57
C MET A 143 -10.75 21.22 5.08
N PRO A 144 -10.52 22.54 5.17
CA PRO A 144 -11.55 23.49 5.52
C PRO A 144 -12.72 23.44 4.52
N GLU A 145 -13.96 23.62 4.98
CA GLU A 145 -15.15 23.69 4.12
C GLU A 145 -15.04 24.81 3.08
N SER A 146 -14.31 25.88 3.39
CA SER A 146 -14.03 27.00 2.48
C SER A 146 -13.19 26.64 1.24
N SER A 147 -12.71 25.40 1.15
CA SER A 147 -11.84 24.94 0.05
C SER A 147 -12.57 24.24 -1.11
N VAL A 148 -13.90 24.39 -1.21
CA VAL A 148 -14.71 23.74 -2.26
C VAL A 148 -14.23 24.07 -3.67
N ASP A 149 -13.82 25.34 -3.90
CA ASP A 149 -13.28 25.82 -5.18
C ASP A 149 -11.75 25.91 -5.21
N SER A 150 -11.07 25.40 -4.17
CA SER A 150 -9.62 25.45 -4.12
C SER A 150 -9.01 24.42 -5.08
N PRO A 151 -7.93 24.79 -5.81
CA PRO A 151 -7.24 23.83 -6.66
C PRO A 151 -6.71 22.66 -5.87
N VAL A 152 -6.70 21.47 -6.50
CA VAL A 152 -6.11 20.28 -5.88
C VAL A 152 -4.68 20.56 -5.45
N PRO A 153 -4.30 20.33 -4.18
CA PRO A 153 -2.95 20.59 -3.70
C PRO A 153 -1.89 19.82 -4.52
N PRO A 154 -0.74 20.45 -4.86
CA PRO A 154 0.29 19.81 -5.66
C PRO A 154 0.74 18.44 -5.12
N PRO A 155 0.94 18.22 -3.81
CA PRO A 155 1.30 16.89 -3.28
C PRO A 155 0.23 15.82 -3.54
N VAL A 156 -1.05 16.19 -3.58
CA VAL A 156 -2.14 15.25 -3.89
C VAL A 156 -2.09 14.83 -5.36
N ARG A 157 -1.84 15.78 -6.27
CA ARG A 157 -1.69 15.50 -7.71
C ARG A 157 -0.47 14.62 -7.96
N LEU A 158 0.67 14.96 -7.35
CA LEU A 158 1.90 14.18 -7.47
C LEU A 158 1.65 12.74 -7.03
N TRP A 159 1.06 12.56 -5.86
CA TRP A 159 0.78 11.22 -5.35
C TRP A 159 -0.20 10.44 -6.23
N GLN A 160 -1.25 11.08 -6.73
CA GLN A 160 -2.20 10.46 -7.65
C GLN A 160 -1.52 9.92 -8.92
N HIS A 161 -0.49 10.60 -9.39
CA HIS A 161 0.31 10.18 -10.54
C HIS A 161 1.28 9.05 -10.18
N GLU A 162 2.05 9.21 -9.10
CA GLU A 162 3.20 8.38 -8.77
C GLU A 162 2.84 7.04 -8.11
N VAL A 163 1.73 7.00 -7.33
CA VAL A 163 1.38 5.83 -6.52
C VAL A 163 1.18 4.56 -7.33
N HIS A 164 0.87 4.69 -8.61
CA HIS A 164 0.61 3.57 -9.50
C HIS A 164 1.76 3.27 -10.48
N ILE A 165 2.94 3.79 -10.24
CA ILE A 165 4.13 3.45 -11.01
C ILE A 165 4.88 2.32 -10.29
N PRO A 166 5.22 1.21 -10.99
CA PRO A 166 5.15 0.92 -12.43
C PRO A 166 3.81 0.36 -12.93
N GLY A 167 2.76 0.29 -12.13
CA GLY A 167 1.44 -0.19 -12.53
C GLY A 167 1.33 -1.70 -12.67
N ILE A 168 2.12 -2.45 -11.92
CA ILE A 168 2.13 -3.92 -11.93
C ILE A 168 1.29 -4.43 -10.76
N TYR A 169 0.10 -4.93 -11.06
CA TYR A 169 -0.86 -5.48 -10.10
C TYR A 169 -1.37 -6.84 -10.55
N ASP A 170 -1.85 -7.65 -9.59
CA ASP A 170 -2.63 -8.86 -9.84
C ASP A 170 -4.10 -8.52 -10.07
N LEU A 171 -4.59 -7.48 -9.38
CA LEU A 171 -5.97 -7.00 -9.42
C LEU A 171 -5.98 -5.47 -9.36
N GLU A 172 -6.84 -4.82 -10.14
CA GLU A 172 -7.15 -3.41 -9.97
C GLU A 172 -8.63 -3.25 -9.55
N ILE A 173 -8.86 -2.39 -8.57
CA ILE A 173 -10.17 -2.09 -8.00
C ILE A 173 -10.42 -0.59 -8.11
N ASP A 174 -11.58 -0.20 -8.65
CA ASP A 174 -12.06 1.18 -8.64
C ASP A 174 -13.12 1.37 -7.55
N THR A 175 -12.73 2.04 -6.48
CA THR A 175 -13.61 2.32 -5.34
C THR A 175 -14.53 3.53 -5.54
N SER A 176 -14.50 4.17 -6.68
CA SER A 176 -15.51 5.16 -7.07
C SER A 176 -16.79 4.51 -7.58
N THR A 177 -16.66 3.29 -8.11
CA THR A 177 -17.75 2.51 -8.71
C THR A 177 -18.10 1.25 -7.94
N SER A 178 -17.19 0.77 -7.08
CA SER A 178 -17.38 -0.46 -6.30
C SER A 178 -17.36 -0.18 -4.81
N SER A 179 -18.36 -0.64 -4.10
CA SER A 179 -18.41 -0.65 -2.64
C SER A 179 -17.42 -1.66 -2.06
N PRO A 180 -17.03 -1.54 -0.77
CA PRO A 180 -16.17 -2.53 -0.13
C PRO A 180 -16.74 -3.96 -0.20
N SER A 181 -18.04 -4.14 -0.07
CA SER A 181 -18.71 -5.44 -0.16
C SER A 181 -18.67 -6.05 -1.56
N GLU A 182 -18.64 -5.24 -2.62
CA GLU A 182 -18.49 -5.70 -4.00
C GLU A 182 -17.03 -6.05 -4.32
N CYS A 183 -16.06 -5.42 -3.66
CA CYS A 183 -14.64 -5.76 -3.81
C CYS A 183 -14.29 -7.13 -3.21
N VAL A 184 -14.94 -7.53 -2.11
CA VAL A 184 -14.67 -8.78 -1.37
C VAL A 184 -14.70 -10.04 -2.27
N PRO A 185 -15.75 -10.32 -3.06
CA PRO A 185 -15.80 -11.51 -3.91
C PRO A 185 -14.70 -11.49 -5.00
N MET A 186 -14.35 -10.33 -5.54
CA MET A 186 -13.27 -10.20 -6.53
C MET A 186 -11.92 -10.60 -5.92
N ILE A 187 -11.64 -10.12 -4.70
CA ILE A 187 -10.40 -10.44 -3.99
C ILE A 187 -10.36 -11.94 -3.65
N ARG A 188 -11.45 -12.52 -3.17
CA ARG A 188 -11.56 -13.95 -2.86
C ARG A 188 -11.25 -14.80 -4.09
N GLN A 189 -11.84 -14.48 -5.22
CA GLN A 189 -11.59 -15.17 -6.48
C GLN A 189 -10.10 -15.12 -6.88
N HIS A 190 -9.46 -13.97 -6.74
CA HIS A 190 -8.04 -13.84 -7.08
C HIS A 190 -7.12 -14.60 -6.11
N LEU A 191 -7.48 -14.72 -4.84
CA LEU A 191 -6.74 -15.53 -3.88
C LEU A 191 -6.84 -17.04 -4.18
N GLU A 192 -7.95 -17.48 -4.78
CA GLU A 192 -8.15 -18.87 -5.18
C GLU A 192 -7.47 -19.22 -6.51
N TYR A 193 -7.44 -18.27 -7.45
CA TYR A 193 -7.03 -18.51 -8.85
C TYR A 193 -5.92 -17.55 -9.33
N ALA A 194 -5.07 -17.06 -8.40
CA ALA A 194 -4.03 -16.10 -8.74
C ALA A 194 -3.09 -16.62 -9.84
N PRO A 195 -2.80 -15.82 -10.86
CA PRO A 195 -1.83 -16.17 -11.88
C PRO A 195 -0.40 -16.24 -11.31
N ALA A 196 0.43 -17.12 -11.85
CA ALA A 196 1.86 -17.17 -11.57
C ALA A 196 2.66 -16.73 -12.82
N PRO A 197 3.70 -15.90 -12.68
CA PRO A 197 4.13 -15.24 -11.45
C PRO A 197 3.19 -14.13 -11.02
N SER A 198 3.03 -13.94 -9.71
CA SER A 198 2.25 -12.83 -9.12
C SER A 198 2.89 -11.46 -9.41
N ALA A 199 2.12 -10.38 -9.25
CA ALA A 199 2.66 -9.03 -9.37
C ALA A 199 3.82 -8.78 -8.40
N SER A 200 3.73 -9.30 -7.16
CA SER A 200 4.80 -9.22 -6.18
C SER A 200 6.08 -9.93 -6.64
N GLU A 201 5.98 -11.12 -7.23
CA GLU A 201 7.13 -11.84 -7.79
C GLU A 201 7.75 -11.09 -8.96
N ARG A 202 6.94 -10.53 -9.86
CA ARG A 202 7.43 -9.69 -10.97
C ARG A 202 8.17 -8.45 -10.48
N LEU A 203 7.61 -7.74 -9.49
CA LEU A 203 8.25 -6.58 -8.87
C LEU A 203 9.56 -6.95 -8.16
N ALA A 204 9.62 -8.11 -7.50
CA ALA A 204 10.83 -8.58 -6.82
C ALA A 204 12.03 -8.82 -7.75
N THR A 205 11.77 -9.09 -9.04
CA THR A 205 12.82 -9.28 -10.06
C THR A 205 13.28 -7.98 -10.72
N MET A 206 12.58 -6.86 -10.47
CA MET A 206 12.94 -5.55 -11.01
C MET A 206 14.02 -4.89 -10.16
N THR A 207 14.91 -4.16 -10.80
CA THR A 207 15.88 -3.28 -10.17
C THR A 207 15.51 -1.83 -10.48
N SER A 208 15.85 -0.91 -9.59
CA SER A 208 15.69 0.52 -9.87
C SER A 208 16.50 0.88 -11.13
N GLN A 209 16.05 1.86 -11.88
CA GLN A 209 16.82 2.36 -13.03
C GLN A 209 18.21 2.92 -12.61
N GLN A 210 18.35 3.31 -11.34
CA GLN A 210 19.62 3.78 -10.78
C GLN A 210 20.67 2.67 -10.67
N ASP A 211 20.27 1.43 -10.31
CA ASP A 211 21.20 0.29 -10.27
C ASP A 211 21.75 -0.08 -11.65
N ARG A 212 21.08 0.31 -12.74
CA ARG A 212 21.53 0.10 -14.13
C ARG A 212 22.49 1.16 -14.63
N ALA A 213 22.54 2.33 -14.00
CA ALA A 213 23.46 3.42 -14.37
C ALA A 213 24.83 3.30 -13.68
N GLU A 214 24.93 2.45 -12.64
CA GLU A 214 26.15 2.19 -11.88
C GLU A 214 26.85 0.88 -12.27
N GLN A 215 26.31 0.11 -13.22
CA GLN A 215 26.93 -1.07 -13.84
C GLN A 215 27.38 -0.78 -15.27
#